data_309a407a4344fa424662ef3f16fb1d17
#
_entry.id   309a407a4344fa424662ef3f16fb1d17
#
_cell.length_a   1.000
_cell.length_b   1.000
_cell.length_c   1.000
_cell.angle_alpha   90.00
_cell.angle_beta   90.00
_cell.angle_gamma   90.00
#
_symmetry.space_group_name_H-M   'P 1'
#
loop_
_entity.id
_entity.type
_entity.pdbx_description
1 polymer ?
#
loop_
_entity_poly.entity_id
_entity_poly.type
_entity_poly.pdbx_seq_one_letter_code
_entity_poly.pdbx_strand_id
1 'polypeptide(L)'
;MSQRRPHRWLRAAFNIAFVAALLTAISFLPPDTSLADRQKAGVLKVCVPASYPPLITGDPARPGFDAELVDAVAKELGLRLTLNVLPSIGKDFNPRNWFLTRAQCDVVAGGVADTAQTRGFLQTLPTAAETGWVGISPSGSMPAAGSVVGVLPGTSGLDRLALSGWLRQQGLRARLMRSPAEFLQALQSGDVAAGITERFVAGSLDLDTKALPMFWLDGTLFPHFRMALGLWKGDQTLKRAVGDALERLNQSGVTAELQAKYGLDGAIVSTGLSGVSAGMP
;
A
#
# COMPACT_ATOMS: atom_id res chain seq x y z
N MET A 1 -55.61 -45.02 -8.26
CA MET A 1 -54.64 -45.07 -7.12
C MET A 1 -53.82 -43.77 -7.16
N SER A 2 -54.14 -42.86 -6.30
CA SER A 2 -53.47 -41.54 -6.21
C SER A 2 -52.24 -41.68 -5.31
N GLN A 3 -51.04 -41.62 -5.88
CA GLN A 3 -49.79 -41.54 -5.12
C GLN A 3 -49.68 -40.12 -4.55
N ARG A 4 -49.94 -40.00 -3.24
CA ARG A 4 -49.69 -38.77 -2.46
C ARG A 4 -48.22 -38.44 -2.44
N ARG A 5 -47.81 -37.23 -2.85
CA ARG A 5 -46.47 -36.71 -2.80
C ARG A 5 -46.18 -36.02 -1.47
N PRO A 6 -45.82 -36.74 -0.37
CA PRO A 6 -45.60 -36.15 0.95
C PRO A 6 -44.23 -35.41 1.04
N HIS A 7 -43.29 -35.73 0.15
CA HIS A 7 -41.92 -35.23 0.33
C HIS A 7 -41.64 -33.77 -0.03
N ARG A 8 -42.56 -33.10 -0.75
CA ARG A 8 -42.31 -31.69 -1.12
C ARG A 8 -42.52 -30.74 0.06
N TRP A 9 -43.54 -30.98 0.87
CA TRP A 9 -43.82 -30.19 2.05
C TRP A 9 -42.81 -30.40 3.17
N LEU A 10 -42.32 -31.60 3.34
CA LEU A 10 -41.25 -31.92 4.30
C LEU A 10 -39.95 -31.24 3.95
N ARG A 11 -39.58 -31.20 2.63
CA ARG A 11 -38.40 -30.47 2.17
C ARG A 11 -38.55 -28.95 2.36
N ALA A 12 -39.72 -28.40 2.08
CA ALA A 12 -39.99 -26.99 2.29
C ALA A 12 -39.93 -26.61 3.79
N ALA A 13 -40.53 -27.40 4.64
CA ALA A 13 -40.50 -27.22 6.09
C ALA A 13 -39.07 -27.35 6.64
N PHE A 14 -38.28 -28.30 6.17
CA PHE A 14 -36.88 -28.46 6.54
C PHE A 14 -36.04 -27.25 6.11
N ASN A 15 -36.21 -26.75 4.87
CA ASN A 15 -35.50 -25.56 4.40
C ASN A 15 -35.85 -24.31 5.21
N ILE A 16 -37.13 -24.14 5.57
CA ILE A 16 -37.56 -23.00 6.40
C ILE A 16 -36.98 -23.12 7.81
N ALA A 17 -37.02 -24.32 8.40
CA ALA A 17 -36.46 -24.58 9.73
C ALA A 17 -34.93 -24.38 9.73
N PHE A 18 -34.26 -24.81 8.69
CA PHE A 18 -32.80 -24.61 8.51
C PHE A 18 -32.46 -23.10 8.40
N VAL A 19 -33.18 -22.35 7.58
CA VAL A 19 -32.98 -20.89 7.45
C VAL A 19 -33.28 -20.20 8.77
N ALA A 20 -34.37 -20.57 9.45
CA ALA A 20 -34.69 -19.99 10.76
C ALA A 20 -33.61 -20.32 11.81
N ALA A 21 -33.10 -21.55 11.83
CA ALA A 21 -32.02 -21.95 12.72
C ALA A 21 -30.71 -21.19 12.40
N LEU A 22 -30.40 -20.96 11.10
CA LEU A 22 -29.25 -20.18 10.67
C LEU A 22 -29.37 -18.71 11.10
N LEU A 23 -30.55 -18.10 10.91
CA LEU A 23 -30.81 -16.72 11.31
C LEU A 23 -30.73 -16.55 12.83
N THR A 24 -31.26 -17.51 13.58
CA THR A 24 -31.12 -17.52 15.06
C THR A 24 -29.68 -17.71 15.49
N ALA A 25 -28.91 -18.59 14.86
CA ALA A 25 -27.50 -18.77 15.17
C ALA A 25 -26.68 -17.49 14.91
N ILE A 26 -26.97 -16.76 13.82
CA ILE A 26 -26.35 -15.46 13.52
C ILE A 26 -26.68 -14.40 14.58
N SER A 27 -27.88 -14.43 15.16
CA SER A 27 -28.31 -13.49 16.21
C SER A 27 -27.56 -13.68 17.54
N PHE A 28 -26.91 -14.83 17.74
CA PHE A 28 -26.07 -15.10 18.92
C PHE A 28 -24.60 -14.74 18.73
N LEU A 29 -24.20 -14.29 17.53
CA LEU A 29 -22.83 -13.79 17.34
C LEU A 29 -22.66 -12.50 18.15
N PRO A 30 -21.58 -12.38 18.93
CA PRO A 30 -21.33 -11.15 19.67
C PRO A 30 -21.21 -9.98 18.68
N PRO A 31 -21.82 -8.83 18.99
CA PRO A 31 -21.70 -7.65 18.14
C PRO A 31 -20.25 -7.19 18.06
N ASP A 32 -19.87 -6.59 16.93
CA ASP A 32 -18.57 -5.97 16.78
C ASP A 32 -18.49 -4.72 17.68
N THR A 33 -17.65 -4.77 18.70
CA THR A 33 -17.39 -3.70 19.67
C THR A 33 -16.07 -2.98 19.42
N SER A 34 -15.38 -3.25 18.29
CA SER A 34 -14.03 -2.77 18.07
C SER A 34 -13.87 -1.24 18.19
N LEU A 35 -14.78 -0.46 17.67
CA LEU A 35 -14.80 1.00 17.87
C LEU A 35 -15.10 1.38 19.33
N ALA A 36 -16.16 0.81 19.91
CA ALA A 36 -16.58 1.12 21.28
C ALA A 36 -15.47 0.81 22.30
N ASP A 37 -14.73 -0.29 22.10
CA ASP A 37 -13.60 -0.65 22.94
C ASP A 37 -12.45 0.37 22.84
N ARG A 38 -12.19 0.93 21.66
CA ARG A 38 -11.18 1.99 21.48
C ARG A 38 -11.66 3.30 22.10
N GLN A 39 -12.92 3.67 21.94
CA GLN A 39 -13.51 4.85 22.57
C GLN A 39 -13.46 4.74 24.10
N LYS A 40 -13.80 3.58 24.66
CA LYS A 40 -13.69 3.33 26.10
C LYS A 40 -12.24 3.40 26.60
N ALA A 41 -11.28 2.88 25.83
CA ALA A 41 -9.85 2.94 26.15
C ALA A 41 -9.26 4.35 25.94
N GLY A 42 -9.87 5.19 25.11
CA GLY A 42 -9.40 6.53 24.75
C GLY A 42 -8.11 6.53 23.91
N VAL A 43 -7.74 5.38 23.31
CA VAL A 43 -6.46 5.20 22.60
C VAL A 43 -6.66 4.39 21.32
N LEU A 44 -6.04 4.86 20.23
CA LEU A 44 -5.84 4.13 18.99
C LEU A 44 -4.38 3.66 18.91
N LYS A 45 -4.17 2.35 18.91
CA LYS A 45 -2.83 1.76 18.79
C LYS A 45 -2.53 1.50 17.33
N VAL A 46 -1.50 2.13 16.80
CA VAL A 46 -1.08 1.95 15.41
C VAL A 46 0.31 1.35 15.35
N CYS A 47 0.44 0.21 14.67
CA CYS A 47 1.74 -0.39 14.40
C CYS A 47 2.33 0.16 13.13
N VAL A 48 3.61 0.53 13.21
CA VAL A 48 4.39 1.13 12.12
C VAL A 48 5.77 0.48 12.00
N PRO A 49 6.45 0.52 10.83
CA PRO A 49 7.84 0.14 10.71
C PRO A 49 8.74 1.11 11.48
N ALA A 50 9.99 0.72 11.72
CA ALA A 50 10.97 1.62 12.31
C ALA A 50 11.29 2.82 11.40
N SER A 51 11.32 2.60 10.09
CA SER A 51 11.52 3.62 9.06
C SER A 51 11.04 3.11 7.70
N TYR A 52 10.30 3.92 6.98
CA TYR A 52 9.90 3.74 5.58
C TYR A 52 9.52 5.11 5.00
N PRO A 53 10.51 6.00 4.78
CA PRO A 53 10.24 7.34 4.26
C PRO A 53 9.60 7.30 2.88
N PRO A 54 8.72 8.24 2.57
CA PRO A 54 8.26 9.35 3.39
C PRO A 54 7.06 9.01 4.30
N LEU A 55 6.62 7.74 4.35
CA LEU A 55 5.44 7.31 5.10
C LEU A 55 5.70 7.30 6.62
N ILE A 56 6.83 6.75 7.03
CA ILE A 56 7.34 6.76 8.41
C ILE A 56 8.82 7.10 8.35
N THR A 57 9.23 8.20 8.95
CA THR A 57 10.64 8.66 8.88
C THR A 57 11.47 8.21 10.08
N GLY A 58 10.83 7.97 11.22
CA GLY A 58 11.50 7.76 12.50
C GLY A 58 11.96 9.05 13.19
N ASP A 59 11.78 10.21 12.55
CA ASP A 59 12.08 11.53 13.12
C ASP A 59 10.82 12.12 13.77
N PRO A 60 10.82 12.41 15.09
CA PRO A 60 9.67 12.99 15.77
C PRO A 60 9.27 14.39 15.25
N ALA A 61 10.21 15.16 14.72
CA ALA A 61 9.94 16.49 14.18
C ALA A 61 9.24 16.44 12.82
N ARG A 62 9.42 15.34 12.07
CA ARG A 62 8.81 15.12 10.75
C ARG A 62 8.42 13.66 10.59
N PRO A 63 7.43 13.15 11.34
CA PRO A 63 7.23 11.72 11.58
C PRO A 63 6.84 10.89 10.35
N GLY A 64 6.37 11.53 9.29
CA GLY A 64 6.01 10.89 8.03
C GLY A 64 4.52 11.02 7.70
N PHE A 65 4.20 10.82 6.42
CA PHE A 65 2.85 10.97 5.88
C PHE A 65 1.83 10.09 6.62
N ASP A 66 2.09 8.78 6.73
CA ASP A 66 1.16 7.87 7.38
C ASP A 66 1.07 8.12 8.89
N ALA A 67 2.18 8.53 9.53
CA ALA A 67 2.17 8.86 10.96
C ALA A 67 1.27 10.08 11.26
N GLU A 68 1.38 11.14 10.46
CA GLU A 68 0.53 12.32 10.62
C GLU A 68 -0.91 12.06 10.19
N LEU A 69 -1.12 11.24 9.15
CA LEU A 69 -2.46 10.86 8.72
C LEU A 69 -3.21 10.06 9.80
N VAL A 70 -2.55 9.07 10.43
CA VAL A 70 -3.20 8.31 11.51
C VAL A 70 -3.37 9.13 12.79
N ASP A 71 -2.54 10.15 13.04
CA ASP A 71 -2.74 11.11 14.13
C ASP A 71 -3.99 11.97 13.87
N ALA A 72 -4.16 12.46 12.65
CA ALA A 72 -5.37 13.18 12.24
C ALA A 72 -6.62 12.30 12.35
N VAL A 73 -6.54 11.03 11.91
CA VAL A 73 -7.63 10.06 12.07
C VAL A 73 -7.97 9.83 13.54
N ALA A 74 -6.95 9.64 14.40
CA ALA A 74 -7.18 9.46 15.84
C ALA A 74 -7.90 10.66 16.47
N LYS A 75 -7.48 11.89 16.09
CA LYS A 75 -8.13 13.15 16.53
C LYS A 75 -9.59 13.24 16.08
N GLU A 76 -9.88 12.88 14.82
CA GLU A 76 -11.25 12.82 14.28
C GLU A 76 -12.16 11.83 15.06
N LEU A 77 -11.56 10.75 15.58
CA LEU A 77 -12.27 9.76 16.40
C LEU A 77 -12.32 10.12 17.90
N GLY A 78 -11.72 11.23 18.32
CA GLY A 78 -11.60 11.61 19.73
C GLY A 78 -10.67 10.70 20.53
N LEU A 79 -9.67 10.09 19.88
CA LEU A 79 -8.73 9.14 20.47
C LEU A 79 -7.31 9.72 20.52
N ARG A 80 -6.51 9.26 21.47
CA ARG A 80 -5.07 9.54 21.49
C ARG A 80 -4.34 8.49 20.64
N LEU A 81 -3.42 8.92 19.81
CA LEU A 81 -2.57 8.02 19.04
C LEU A 81 -1.48 7.41 19.94
N THR A 82 -1.22 6.13 19.76
CA THR A 82 -0.03 5.44 20.26
C THR A 82 0.62 4.66 19.11
N LEU A 83 1.86 4.99 18.77
CA LEU A 83 2.63 4.29 17.75
C LEU A 83 3.45 3.16 18.39
N ASN A 84 3.27 1.95 17.87
CA ASN A 84 4.03 0.77 18.24
C ASN A 84 4.96 0.39 17.08
N VAL A 85 6.27 0.47 17.29
CA VAL A 85 7.24 0.19 16.23
C VAL A 85 7.47 -1.32 16.09
N LEU A 86 7.18 -1.85 14.91
CA LEU A 86 7.43 -3.24 14.52
C LEU A 86 8.33 -3.27 13.28
N PRO A 87 9.64 -3.59 13.43
CA PRO A 87 10.61 -3.52 12.32
C PRO A 87 10.36 -4.48 11.16
N SER A 88 9.44 -5.44 11.31
CA SER A 88 9.05 -6.39 10.27
C SER A 88 8.06 -5.83 9.25
N ILE A 89 7.33 -4.77 9.60
CA ILE A 89 6.35 -4.15 8.69
C ILE A 89 7.08 -3.56 7.48
N GLY A 90 6.52 -3.78 6.27
CA GLY A 90 7.02 -3.20 5.03
C GLY A 90 8.24 -3.90 4.41
N LYS A 91 8.91 -4.83 5.11
CA LYS A 91 10.04 -5.60 4.54
C LYS A 91 9.62 -6.48 3.37
N ASP A 92 8.43 -7.01 3.44
CA ASP A 92 7.70 -7.64 2.34
C ASP A 92 6.23 -7.17 2.41
N PHE A 93 5.46 -7.40 1.35
CA PHE A 93 4.03 -7.04 1.34
C PHE A 93 3.12 -8.18 1.85
N ASN A 94 3.68 -9.10 2.65
CA ASN A 94 2.93 -10.18 3.27
C ASN A 94 2.76 -9.94 4.78
N PRO A 95 1.59 -9.46 5.26
CA PRO A 95 1.39 -9.15 6.67
C PRO A 95 1.45 -10.36 7.60
N ARG A 96 1.43 -11.59 7.07
CA ARG A 96 1.65 -12.82 7.87
C ARG A 96 3.06 -12.89 8.46
N ASN A 97 4.03 -12.24 7.82
CA ASN A 97 5.43 -12.22 8.24
C ASN A 97 5.73 -11.07 9.22
N TRP A 98 4.74 -10.21 9.53
CA TRP A 98 4.99 -9.02 10.35
C TRP A 98 4.81 -9.24 11.85
N PHE A 99 4.42 -10.45 12.27
CA PHE A 99 4.22 -10.81 13.69
C PHE A 99 3.21 -9.91 14.41
N LEU A 100 2.17 -9.48 13.70
CA LEU A 100 1.12 -8.61 14.22
C LEU A 100 0.25 -9.35 15.24
N THR A 101 -0.12 -8.66 16.32
CA THR A 101 -1.11 -9.14 17.29
C THR A 101 -2.15 -8.06 17.58
N ARG A 102 -3.40 -8.49 17.88
CA ARG A 102 -4.48 -7.57 18.27
C ARG A 102 -4.19 -6.80 19.56
N ALA A 103 -3.33 -7.33 20.43
CA ALA A 103 -2.93 -6.64 21.66
C ALA A 103 -2.05 -5.42 21.38
N GLN A 104 -1.26 -5.48 20.30
CA GLN A 104 -0.30 -4.43 19.93
C GLN A 104 -0.90 -3.39 18.98
N CYS A 105 -1.76 -3.81 18.05
CA CYS A 105 -2.22 -2.97 16.97
C CYS A 105 -3.74 -3.03 16.81
N ASP A 106 -4.35 -1.89 16.67
CA ASP A 106 -5.71 -1.71 16.16
C ASP A 106 -5.67 -1.45 14.65
N VAL A 107 -4.67 -0.65 14.23
CA VAL A 107 -4.39 -0.27 12.85
C VAL A 107 -2.91 -0.53 12.55
N VAL A 108 -2.59 -0.81 11.31
CA VAL A 108 -1.22 -0.94 10.78
C VAL A 108 -1.02 0.09 9.69
N ALA A 109 0.09 0.83 9.71
CA ALA A 109 0.42 1.88 8.75
C ALA A 109 1.90 1.84 8.35
N GLY A 110 2.28 2.59 7.32
CA GLY A 110 3.68 2.76 6.94
C GLY A 110 4.32 1.53 6.28
N GLY A 111 3.66 0.93 5.30
CA GLY A 111 4.21 -0.22 4.58
C GLY A 111 3.17 -1.26 4.19
N VAL A 112 1.90 -0.95 4.41
CA VAL A 112 0.79 -1.80 3.98
C VAL A 112 0.46 -1.50 2.53
N ALA A 113 0.79 -2.42 1.62
CA ALA A 113 0.34 -2.34 0.24
C ALA A 113 -1.04 -2.99 0.07
N ASP A 114 -1.95 -2.34 -0.65
CA ASP A 114 -3.30 -2.86 -0.92
C ASP A 114 -3.27 -3.96 -1.98
N THR A 115 -2.80 -5.14 -1.61
CA THR A 115 -2.71 -6.32 -2.48
C THR A 115 -3.74 -7.38 -2.11
N ALA A 116 -4.00 -8.32 -3.03
CA ALA A 116 -4.84 -9.48 -2.71
C ALA A 116 -4.29 -10.29 -1.51
N GLN A 117 -2.97 -10.37 -1.38
CA GLN A 117 -2.30 -11.05 -0.27
C GLN A 117 -2.55 -10.32 1.06
N THR A 118 -2.40 -9.00 1.07
CA THR A 118 -2.71 -8.17 2.24
C THR A 118 -4.18 -8.28 2.62
N ARG A 119 -5.09 -8.15 1.64
CA ARG A 119 -6.54 -8.33 1.84
C ARG A 119 -6.92 -9.73 2.29
N GLY A 120 -6.08 -10.72 2.03
CA GLY A 120 -6.22 -12.08 2.58
C GLY A 120 -6.09 -12.14 4.10
N PHE A 121 -5.35 -11.23 4.73
CA PHE A 121 -5.04 -11.21 6.17
C PHE A 121 -5.65 -10.02 6.92
N LEU A 122 -5.53 -8.80 6.39
CA LEU A 122 -6.10 -7.57 6.91
C LEU A 122 -7.26 -7.08 6.04
N GLN A 123 -8.06 -6.17 6.56
CA GLN A 123 -8.87 -5.27 5.75
C GLN A 123 -8.02 -4.04 5.44
N THR A 124 -8.08 -3.53 4.22
CA THR A 124 -7.32 -2.37 3.79
C THR A 124 -8.24 -1.17 3.57
N LEU A 125 -7.74 0.00 3.95
CA LEU A 125 -8.29 1.31 3.60
C LEU A 125 -7.20 2.06 2.83
N PRO A 126 -7.29 2.15 1.49
CA PRO A 126 -6.28 2.81 0.68
C PRO A 126 -6.08 4.27 1.09
N THR A 127 -4.81 4.68 1.14
CA THR A 127 -4.39 6.07 1.32
C THR A 127 -4.07 6.70 -0.04
N ALA A 128 -3.68 7.97 -0.02
CA ALA A 128 -3.32 8.69 -1.23
C ALA A 128 -1.89 8.38 -1.74
N ALA A 129 -1.12 7.56 -1.02
CA ALA A 129 0.24 7.19 -1.40
C ALA A 129 0.24 5.96 -2.32
N GLU A 130 1.18 5.95 -3.28
CA GLU A 130 1.38 4.84 -4.22
C GLU A 130 2.87 4.56 -4.37
N THR A 131 3.26 3.30 -4.51
CA THR A 131 4.64 2.88 -4.75
C THR A 131 4.76 1.86 -5.87
N GLY A 132 5.98 1.68 -6.36
CA GLY A 132 6.33 0.77 -7.45
C GLY A 132 7.74 1.05 -7.95
N TRP A 133 8.18 0.32 -8.96
CA TRP A 133 9.45 0.58 -9.61
C TRP A 133 9.35 1.79 -10.54
N VAL A 134 10.26 2.74 -10.37
CA VAL A 134 10.43 3.89 -11.26
C VAL A 134 11.79 3.89 -11.91
N GLY A 135 11.82 4.34 -13.16
CA GLY A 135 13.03 4.70 -13.89
C GLY A 135 13.30 6.20 -13.78
N ILE A 136 14.57 6.58 -13.86
CA ILE A 136 15.06 7.96 -13.86
C ILE A 136 16.09 8.07 -14.98
N SER A 137 15.84 8.90 -15.97
CA SER A 137 16.78 9.11 -17.07
C SER A 137 16.55 10.46 -17.73
N PRO A 138 17.56 11.03 -18.44
CA PRO A 138 17.38 12.29 -19.17
C PRO A 138 16.30 12.24 -20.26
N SER A 139 16.04 11.05 -20.83
CA SER A 139 15.01 10.86 -21.87
C SER A 139 13.61 10.62 -21.32
N GLY A 140 13.44 10.43 -19.99
CA GLY A 140 12.16 10.01 -19.40
C GLY A 140 11.68 8.62 -19.82
N SER A 141 12.61 7.76 -20.28
CA SER A 141 12.32 6.40 -20.76
C SER A 141 13.49 5.46 -20.52
N MET A 142 13.28 4.15 -20.67
CA MET A 142 14.36 3.18 -20.57
C MET A 142 15.36 3.33 -21.72
N PRO A 143 16.67 3.21 -21.45
CA PRO A 143 17.71 3.31 -22.46
C PRO A 143 17.73 2.07 -23.37
N ALA A 144 18.43 2.18 -24.49
CA ALA A 144 18.62 1.09 -25.46
C ALA A 144 19.38 -0.10 -24.86
N ALA A 145 19.20 -1.28 -25.45
CA ALA A 145 19.94 -2.49 -25.11
C ALA A 145 21.49 -2.24 -25.18
N GLY A 146 22.24 -2.89 -24.30
CA GLY A 146 23.66 -2.68 -24.10
C GLY A 146 24.03 -1.59 -23.09
N SER A 147 23.10 -0.72 -22.74
CA SER A 147 23.32 0.36 -21.76
C SER A 147 23.52 -0.16 -20.35
N VAL A 148 24.24 0.61 -19.51
CA VAL A 148 24.39 0.37 -18.09
C VAL A 148 23.27 1.11 -17.34
N VAL A 149 22.56 0.39 -16.48
CA VAL A 149 21.49 0.93 -15.65
C VAL A 149 21.86 0.75 -14.18
N GLY A 150 21.84 1.86 -13.43
CA GLY A 150 22.02 1.85 -11.98
C GLY A 150 20.76 1.31 -11.29
N VAL A 151 20.91 0.35 -10.37
CA VAL A 151 19.78 -0.15 -9.59
C VAL A 151 20.05 0.10 -8.12
N LEU A 152 19.20 0.92 -7.49
CA LEU A 152 19.23 1.15 -6.06
C LEU A 152 18.05 0.37 -5.42
N PRO A 153 18.32 -0.74 -4.74
CA PRO A 153 17.26 -1.52 -4.13
C PRO A 153 16.63 -0.74 -2.98
N GLY A 154 15.31 -0.57 -3.02
CA GLY A 154 14.55 -0.08 -1.87
C GLY A 154 14.45 -1.11 -0.75
N THR A 155 13.85 -0.72 0.36
CA THR A 155 13.56 -1.60 1.51
C THR A 155 12.20 -2.26 1.41
N SER A 156 11.42 -1.94 0.38
CA SER A 156 10.05 -2.40 0.18
C SER A 156 9.96 -3.83 -0.36
N GLY A 157 8.75 -4.39 -0.29
CA GLY A 157 8.41 -5.71 -0.83
C GLY A 157 8.34 -5.82 -2.35
N LEU A 158 8.95 -4.91 -3.12
CA LEU A 158 8.99 -4.98 -4.58
C LEU A 158 9.85 -6.15 -5.06
N ASP A 159 9.42 -6.81 -6.13
CA ASP A 159 10.08 -8.02 -6.66
C ASP A 159 11.38 -7.65 -7.41
N ARG A 160 12.51 -7.83 -6.73
CA ARG A 160 13.86 -7.59 -7.26
C ARG A 160 14.30 -8.67 -8.23
N LEU A 161 13.80 -9.90 -8.08
CA LEU A 161 14.15 -11.01 -8.97
C LEU A 161 13.49 -10.82 -10.33
N ALA A 162 12.22 -10.43 -10.34
CA ALA A 162 11.52 -10.06 -11.57
C ALA A 162 12.21 -8.91 -12.27
N LEU A 163 12.61 -7.84 -11.55
CA LEU A 163 13.35 -6.71 -12.11
C LEU A 163 14.68 -7.15 -12.73
N SER A 164 15.46 -7.96 -12.02
CA SER A 164 16.75 -8.47 -12.54
C SER A 164 16.59 -9.34 -13.79
N GLY A 165 15.56 -10.19 -13.81
CA GLY A 165 15.22 -11.01 -14.97
C GLY A 165 14.85 -10.17 -16.19
N TRP A 166 13.97 -9.19 -15.98
CA TRP A 166 13.53 -8.28 -17.03
C TRP A 166 14.67 -7.44 -17.61
N LEU A 167 15.57 -6.86 -16.79
CA LEU A 167 16.72 -6.10 -17.27
C LEU A 167 17.61 -6.95 -18.20
N ARG A 168 17.85 -8.21 -17.86
CA ARG A 168 18.60 -9.14 -18.72
C ARG A 168 17.89 -9.40 -20.05
N GLN A 169 16.56 -9.58 -20.02
CA GLN A 169 15.76 -9.78 -21.24
C GLN A 169 15.79 -8.55 -22.15
N GLN A 170 15.84 -7.34 -21.58
CA GLN A 170 16.00 -6.08 -22.33
C GLN A 170 17.45 -5.86 -22.81
N GLY A 171 18.38 -6.78 -22.54
CA GLY A 171 19.78 -6.62 -22.88
C GLY A 171 20.50 -5.49 -22.11
N LEU A 172 19.96 -5.10 -20.95
CA LEU A 172 20.51 -4.04 -20.10
C LEU A 172 21.50 -4.62 -19.07
N ARG A 173 22.53 -3.87 -18.77
CA ARG A 173 23.53 -4.25 -17.78
C ARG A 173 23.23 -3.54 -16.45
N ALA A 174 22.74 -4.29 -15.45
CA ALA A 174 22.46 -3.76 -14.14
C ALA A 174 23.76 -3.53 -13.34
N ARG A 175 23.93 -2.33 -12.79
CA ARG A 175 24.95 -1.97 -11.79
C ARG A 175 24.26 -1.70 -10.47
N LEU A 176 24.52 -2.56 -9.48
CA LEU A 176 23.92 -2.40 -8.14
C LEU A 176 24.58 -1.23 -7.41
N MET A 177 23.77 -0.28 -6.95
CA MET A 177 24.19 0.86 -6.14
C MET A 177 24.05 0.53 -4.65
N ARG A 178 25.01 0.96 -3.85
CA ARG A 178 25.08 0.67 -2.41
C ARG A 178 24.45 1.74 -1.54
N SER A 179 24.31 2.96 -2.10
CA SER A 179 23.76 4.09 -1.39
C SER A 179 23.01 5.06 -2.31
N PRO A 180 22.08 5.86 -1.77
CA PRO A 180 21.45 6.95 -2.50
C PRO A 180 22.45 7.96 -3.11
N ALA A 181 23.53 8.26 -2.39
CA ALA A 181 24.57 9.18 -2.87
C ALA A 181 25.31 8.63 -4.07
N GLU A 182 25.72 7.35 -4.05
CA GLU A 182 26.36 6.68 -5.20
C GLU A 182 25.40 6.66 -6.41
N PHE A 183 24.13 6.37 -6.18
CA PHE A 183 23.11 6.32 -7.22
C PHE A 183 22.92 7.70 -7.88
N LEU A 184 22.78 8.76 -7.08
CA LEU A 184 22.62 10.11 -7.56
C LEU A 184 23.84 10.59 -8.35
N GLN A 185 25.04 10.34 -7.81
CA GLN A 185 26.30 10.67 -8.47
C GLN A 185 26.42 9.99 -9.84
N ALA A 186 26.14 8.67 -9.91
CA ALA A 186 26.23 7.92 -11.16
C ALA A 186 25.23 8.41 -12.24
N LEU A 187 24.05 8.87 -11.82
CA LEU A 187 23.08 9.50 -12.73
C LEU A 187 23.56 10.86 -13.23
N GLN A 188 24.06 11.71 -12.33
CA GLN A 188 24.51 13.06 -12.66
C GLN A 188 25.77 13.07 -13.50
N SER A 189 26.71 12.13 -13.27
CA SER A 189 27.94 12.00 -14.07
C SER A 189 27.71 11.33 -15.43
N GLY A 190 26.56 10.68 -15.65
CA GLY A 190 26.30 9.88 -16.84
C GLY A 190 26.99 8.50 -16.85
N ASP A 191 27.53 8.05 -15.70
CA ASP A 191 28.13 6.71 -15.55
C ASP A 191 27.13 5.59 -15.78
N VAL A 192 25.84 5.90 -15.62
CA VAL A 192 24.70 5.06 -15.96
C VAL A 192 23.73 5.84 -16.85
N ALA A 193 23.18 5.15 -17.86
CA ALA A 193 22.22 5.76 -18.78
C ALA A 193 20.85 6.00 -18.17
N ALA A 194 20.51 5.24 -17.13
CA ALA A 194 19.29 5.39 -16.34
C ALA A 194 19.50 4.82 -14.93
N GLY A 195 18.68 5.26 -14.01
CA GLY A 195 18.55 4.67 -12.68
C GLY A 195 17.21 4.00 -12.51
N ILE A 196 17.15 2.92 -11.72
CA ILE A 196 15.91 2.27 -11.30
C ILE A 196 15.90 2.15 -9.79
N THR A 197 14.83 2.57 -9.17
CA THR A 197 14.61 2.42 -7.73
C THR A 197 13.11 2.41 -7.41
N GLU A 198 12.76 2.26 -6.14
CA GLU A 198 11.40 2.45 -5.67
C GLU A 198 10.99 3.93 -5.69
N ARG A 199 9.72 4.21 -6.00
CA ARG A 199 9.19 5.59 -6.06
C ARG A 199 9.49 6.43 -4.83
N PHE A 200 9.31 5.89 -3.61
CA PHE A 200 9.56 6.66 -2.39
C PHE A 200 11.05 6.95 -2.20
N VAL A 201 11.92 6.01 -2.55
CA VAL A 201 13.37 6.23 -2.56
C VAL A 201 13.73 7.30 -3.59
N ALA A 202 13.19 7.22 -4.81
CA ALA A 202 13.39 8.23 -5.84
C ALA A 202 12.94 9.63 -5.38
N GLY A 203 11.77 9.72 -4.75
CA GLY A 203 11.23 10.97 -4.21
C GLY A 203 12.02 11.56 -3.04
N SER A 204 12.87 10.76 -2.37
CA SER A 204 13.76 11.24 -1.30
C SER A 204 15.12 11.73 -1.80
N LEU A 205 15.42 11.54 -3.08
CA LEU A 205 16.67 12.01 -3.71
C LEU A 205 16.54 13.49 -4.10
N ASP A 206 17.62 14.23 -3.96
CA ASP A 206 17.73 15.61 -4.45
C ASP A 206 17.98 15.59 -5.99
N LEU A 207 16.90 15.32 -6.73
CA LEU A 207 16.91 15.21 -8.18
C LEU A 207 16.40 16.48 -8.85
N ASP A 208 17.14 17.00 -9.82
CA ASP A 208 16.55 17.92 -10.78
C ASP A 208 15.59 17.14 -11.70
N THR A 209 14.32 17.12 -11.37
CA THR A 209 13.28 16.37 -12.10
C THR A 209 13.02 16.91 -13.50
N LYS A 210 13.55 18.10 -13.86
CA LYS A 210 13.51 18.62 -15.23
C LYS A 210 14.60 18.01 -16.09
N ALA A 211 15.79 17.81 -15.51
CA ALA A 211 16.92 17.19 -16.20
C ALA A 211 16.86 15.66 -16.17
N LEU A 212 16.31 15.10 -15.08
CA LEU A 212 16.21 13.67 -14.82
C LEU A 212 14.76 13.30 -14.43
N PRO A 213 13.82 13.32 -15.40
CA PRO A 213 12.43 12.96 -15.13
C PRO A 213 12.29 11.52 -14.65
N MET A 214 11.37 11.33 -13.72
CA MET A 214 10.95 10.01 -13.26
C MET A 214 9.80 9.47 -14.13
N PHE A 215 9.84 8.19 -14.41
CA PHE A 215 8.78 7.48 -15.12
C PHE A 215 8.52 6.11 -14.49
N TRP A 216 7.28 5.65 -14.54
CA TRP A 216 6.94 4.31 -14.11
C TRP A 216 7.52 3.25 -15.05
N LEU A 217 8.00 2.16 -14.50
CA LEU A 217 8.25 0.97 -15.31
C LEU A 217 6.93 0.39 -15.81
N ASP A 218 6.99 -0.52 -16.80
CA ASP A 218 5.79 -1.13 -17.40
C ASP A 218 4.87 -1.75 -16.33
N GLY A 219 3.72 -1.16 -16.14
CA GLY A 219 2.75 -1.57 -15.12
C GLY A 219 2.14 -2.96 -15.31
N THR A 220 2.29 -3.56 -16.50
CA THR A 220 1.86 -4.94 -16.75
C THR A 220 2.83 -5.94 -16.15
N LEU A 221 4.11 -5.59 -16.07
CA LEU A 221 5.18 -6.40 -15.50
C LEU A 221 5.52 -6.01 -14.07
N PHE A 222 5.42 -4.73 -13.76
CA PHE A 222 5.73 -4.12 -12.46
C PHE A 222 4.52 -3.35 -11.94
N PRO A 223 3.58 -4.02 -11.27
CA PRO A 223 2.38 -3.37 -10.78
C PRO A 223 2.70 -2.27 -9.77
N HIS A 224 1.93 -1.19 -9.83
CA HIS A 224 1.94 -0.15 -8.82
C HIS A 224 1.05 -0.59 -7.65
N PHE A 225 1.45 -0.24 -6.44
CA PHE A 225 0.74 -0.61 -5.23
C PHE A 225 0.25 0.65 -4.53
N ARG A 226 -1.06 0.75 -4.36
CA ARG A 226 -1.62 1.74 -3.43
C ARG A 226 -1.22 1.36 -2.01
N MET A 227 -0.73 2.32 -1.25
CA MET A 227 -0.54 2.14 0.18
C MET A 227 -1.88 2.25 0.90
N ALA A 228 -1.96 1.65 2.07
CA ALA A 228 -3.21 1.55 2.81
C ALA A 228 -2.97 1.53 4.31
N LEU A 229 -4.00 1.85 5.07
CA LEU A 229 -4.09 1.45 6.46
C LEU A 229 -4.66 0.03 6.53
N GLY A 230 -4.04 -0.83 7.34
CA GLY A 230 -4.48 -2.20 7.57
C GLY A 230 -5.26 -2.30 8.89
N LEU A 231 -6.40 -3.00 8.87
CA LEU A 231 -7.21 -3.27 10.06
C LEU A 231 -7.50 -4.78 10.16
N TRP A 232 -7.80 -5.25 11.35
CA TRP A 232 -8.13 -6.66 11.54
C TRP A 232 -9.47 -7.03 10.87
N LYS A 233 -9.52 -8.21 10.28
CA LYS A 233 -10.77 -8.78 9.81
C LYS A 233 -11.71 -8.98 10.99
N GLY A 234 -12.94 -8.52 10.85
CA GLY A 234 -13.95 -8.53 11.92
C GLY A 234 -14.16 -7.18 12.60
N ASP A 235 -13.16 -6.29 12.60
CA ASP A 235 -13.27 -4.95 13.21
C ASP A 235 -14.01 -3.97 12.28
N GLN A 236 -15.29 -4.28 11.98
CA GLN A 236 -16.06 -3.54 10.96
C GLN A 236 -16.48 -2.15 11.42
N THR A 237 -16.81 -2.00 12.73
CA THR A 237 -17.20 -0.69 13.28
C THR A 237 -16.00 0.25 13.32
N LEU A 238 -14.82 -0.22 13.73
CA LEU A 238 -13.59 0.55 13.69
C LEU A 238 -13.18 0.88 12.24
N LYS A 239 -13.24 -0.10 11.32
CA LYS A 239 -12.92 0.13 9.91
C LYS A 239 -13.78 1.22 9.30
N ARG A 240 -15.09 1.19 9.54
CA ARG A 240 -16.03 2.21 9.04
C ARG A 240 -15.67 3.58 9.58
N ALA A 241 -15.47 3.69 10.90
CA ALA A 241 -15.13 4.96 11.55
C ALA A 241 -13.80 5.54 11.04
N VAL A 242 -12.77 4.70 10.84
CA VAL A 242 -11.49 5.13 10.24
C VAL A 242 -11.69 5.56 8.78
N GLY A 243 -12.48 4.81 8.01
CA GLY A 243 -12.80 5.16 6.61
C GLY A 243 -13.52 6.50 6.50
N ASP A 244 -14.54 6.71 7.34
CA ASP A 244 -15.29 7.98 7.38
C ASP A 244 -14.38 9.16 7.81
N ALA A 245 -13.43 8.91 8.73
CA ALA A 245 -12.45 9.92 9.13
C ALA A 245 -11.49 10.26 7.97
N LEU A 246 -10.96 9.26 7.26
CA LEU A 246 -10.11 9.48 6.08
C LEU A 246 -10.84 10.28 5.00
N GLU A 247 -12.11 9.99 4.76
CA GLU A 247 -12.92 10.72 3.79
C GLU A 247 -13.10 12.18 4.19
N ARG A 248 -13.39 12.47 5.48
CA ARG A 248 -13.45 13.87 5.98
C ARG A 248 -12.12 14.61 5.85
N LEU A 249 -11.01 13.95 6.17
CA LEU A 249 -9.66 14.53 6.04
C LEU A 249 -9.30 14.80 4.58
N ASN A 250 -9.78 13.97 3.67
CA ASN A 250 -9.63 14.19 2.23
C ASN A 250 -10.45 15.40 1.76
N GLN A 251 -11.73 15.47 2.17
CA GLN A 251 -12.64 16.57 1.82
C GLN A 251 -12.19 17.91 2.41
N SER A 252 -11.61 17.94 3.61
CA SER A 252 -11.08 19.14 4.25
C SER A 252 -9.73 19.62 3.70
N GLY A 253 -9.09 18.86 2.81
CA GLY A 253 -7.79 19.19 2.23
C GLY A 253 -6.57 18.75 3.05
N VAL A 254 -6.74 18.25 4.27
CA VAL A 254 -5.64 17.79 5.14
C VAL A 254 -4.79 16.72 4.46
N THR A 255 -5.41 15.77 3.76
CA THR A 255 -4.68 14.74 3.02
C THR A 255 -3.79 15.35 1.93
N ALA A 256 -4.28 16.34 1.19
CA ALA A 256 -3.53 17.01 0.13
C ALA A 256 -2.34 17.83 0.72
N GLU A 257 -2.55 18.51 1.84
CA GLU A 257 -1.48 19.23 2.55
C GLU A 257 -0.38 18.26 3.01
N LEU A 258 -0.75 17.10 3.55
CA LEU A 258 0.21 16.09 3.96
C LEU A 258 0.95 15.49 2.74
N GLN A 259 0.26 15.27 1.61
CA GLN A 259 0.92 14.82 0.38
C GLN A 259 1.97 15.82 -0.10
N ALA A 260 1.62 17.11 -0.15
CA ALA A 260 2.55 18.18 -0.53
C ALA A 260 3.74 18.27 0.45
N LYS A 261 3.46 18.21 1.76
CA LYS A 261 4.49 18.23 2.81
C LYS A 261 5.54 17.13 2.67
N TYR A 262 5.10 15.94 2.21
CA TYR A 262 5.95 14.76 2.10
C TYR A 262 6.36 14.41 0.65
N GLY A 263 6.04 15.28 -0.32
CA GLY A 263 6.44 15.11 -1.73
C GLY A 263 5.75 13.90 -2.40
N LEU A 264 4.52 13.61 -1.99
CA LEU A 264 3.72 12.50 -2.56
C LEU A 264 2.79 12.96 -3.69
N ASP A 265 2.68 14.27 -3.91
CA ASP A 265 1.88 14.94 -4.95
C ASP A 265 2.60 15.02 -6.32
N GLY A 266 3.89 14.66 -6.37
CA GLY A 266 4.71 14.71 -7.58
C GLY A 266 4.18 13.81 -8.69
N ALA A 267 3.86 14.41 -9.84
CA ALA A 267 3.48 13.68 -11.04
C ALA A 267 4.66 12.84 -11.57
N ILE A 268 4.47 11.52 -11.63
CA ILE A 268 5.34 10.61 -12.35
C ILE A 268 4.79 10.45 -13.76
N VAL A 269 5.64 10.67 -14.78
CA VAL A 269 5.23 10.50 -16.16
C VAL A 269 4.79 9.05 -16.40
N SER A 270 3.52 8.86 -16.71
CA SER A 270 3.03 7.56 -17.19
C SER A 270 3.59 7.38 -18.59
N THR A 271 4.53 6.48 -18.81
CA THR A 271 4.84 6.00 -20.14
C THR A 271 3.67 5.19 -20.66
N GLY A 272 2.63 5.89 -21.10
CA GLY A 272 1.54 5.28 -21.83
C GLY A 272 2.12 4.71 -23.12
N LEU A 273 1.96 3.43 -23.33
CA LEU A 273 1.99 2.83 -24.67
C LEU A 273 0.80 3.38 -25.46
N SER A 274 0.92 4.64 -25.89
CA SER A 274 0.04 5.22 -26.90
C SER A 274 0.55 4.73 -28.25
N GLY A 275 -0.10 3.69 -28.79
CA GLY A 275 0.13 3.37 -30.20
C GLY A 275 0.17 1.90 -30.56
N VAL A 276 -0.88 1.14 -30.27
CA VAL A 276 -1.28 0.06 -31.18
C VAL A 276 -2.76 0.25 -31.47
N SER A 277 -3.03 1.10 -32.43
CA SER A 277 -4.29 1.08 -33.18
C SER A 277 -4.35 -0.27 -33.91
N ALA A 278 -5.09 -1.22 -33.37
CA ALA A 278 -5.47 -2.42 -34.09
C ALA A 278 -6.43 -2.01 -35.24
N GLY A 279 -5.85 -1.75 -36.41
CA GLY A 279 -6.60 -1.88 -37.64
C GLY A 279 -6.95 -3.35 -37.82
N MET A 280 -8.22 -3.69 -37.64
CA MET A 280 -8.79 -4.92 -38.19
C MET A 280 -9.33 -4.64 -39.60
N PRO A 281 -9.08 -5.58 -40.53
CA PRO A 281 -9.78 -5.60 -41.80
C PRO A 281 -11.26 -6.04 -41.65
#